data_fffb013dd9d01165d331e5fce83fd557
#
_entry.id   fffb013dd9d01165d331e5fce83fd557
#
_cell.length_a   1.000
_cell.length_b   1.000
_cell.length_c   1.000
_cell.angle_alpha   90.00
_cell.angle_beta   90.00
_cell.angle_gamma   90.00
#
_symmetry.space_group_name_H-M   'P 1'
#
loop_
_entity.id
_entity.type
_entity.pdbx_description
1 polymer ?
#
loop_
_entity_poly.entity_id
_entity_poly.type
_entity_poly.pdbx_seq_one_letter_code
_entity_poly.pdbx_strand_id
1 'polypeptide(L)'
;PSTRMAARPPAAAPVNYDQFVRKLAIPRPLSFLLCTALLASVFFVAVRIRLFAVITYGRIIHEFDPWFNYRATEYMVEHGYAKFEAWYDDKVWYPLGRHVGSTTYPGLQLTAYALHELLKHVHPMSVNDVCVLMPAAFGGVASLLCGALAYEVTFSRAAAICAAAFMAVIPAHLMRSVAGGFDNESIAVTALCATFYLWARALRSDAAWPSALLCGLAYAYMVATWGGYLFVLNMIGAHALALVLLGRFSRKLWRAYSLWFVIGTAGAMLGPARYLVGWQPVQSMEQLGPLLVFGTLQGLQLAAALARALELDTARAAVLRVQVLGAGGLLAALAAAVLLPSDFLGPLSARVRSLFIAHTRTGNPLVDSVAEH
;
A
#
# COMPACT_ATOMS: atom_id res chain seq x y z
N PRO A 1 75.35 -34.93 -0.71
CA PRO A 1 74.80 -33.71 -0.28
C PRO A 1 73.31 -33.91 -0.03
N SER A 2 72.93 -34.04 1.23
CA SER A 2 71.56 -34.23 1.71
C SER A 2 70.86 -32.87 1.76
N THR A 3 69.89 -32.61 0.86
CA THR A 3 69.03 -31.50 0.92
C THR A 3 68.04 -31.66 2.09
N ARG A 4 68.22 -30.87 3.18
CA ARG A 4 67.24 -30.72 4.23
C ARG A 4 66.00 -29.99 3.68
N MET A 5 64.91 -30.72 3.57
CA MET A 5 63.59 -30.10 3.33
C MET A 5 63.25 -29.23 4.56
N ALA A 6 63.07 -27.91 4.31
CA ALA A 6 62.61 -27.01 5.34
C ALA A 6 61.16 -27.38 5.71
N ALA A 7 60.87 -27.59 7.00
CA ALA A 7 59.54 -27.89 7.50
C ALA A 7 58.60 -26.70 7.19
N ARG A 8 57.44 -27.00 6.61
CA ARG A 8 56.37 -26.00 6.40
C ARG A 8 55.95 -25.44 7.77
N PRO A 9 55.74 -24.11 7.87
CA PRO A 9 55.21 -23.53 9.09
C PRO A 9 53.80 -24.12 9.36
N PRO A 10 53.43 -24.29 10.65
CA PRO A 10 52.13 -24.83 11.01
C PRO A 10 51.03 -23.95 10.45
N ALA A 11 50.01 -24.58 9.86
CA ALA A 11 48.82 -23.88 9.35
C ALA A 11 48.18 -23.05 10.48
N ALA A 12 47.92 -21.78 10.23
CA ALA A 12 47.24 -20.92 11.19
C ALA A 12 45.92 -21.56 11.62
N ALA A 13 45.68 -21.62 12.93
CA ALA A 13 44.43 -22.17 13.46
C ALA A 13 43.21 -21.46 12.84
N PRO A 14 42.18 -22.19 12.48
CA PRO A 14 41.00 -21.57 11.87
C PRO A 14 40.42 -20.51 12.81
N VAL A 15 40.29 -19.30 12.30
CA VAL A 15 39.66 -18.18 13.06
C VAL A 15 38.23 -18.59 13.37
N ASN A 16 37.89 -18.73 14.65
CA ASN A 16 36.56 -19.04 15.08
C ASN A 16 35.68 -17.76 14.94
N TYR A 17 35.06 -17.62 13.79
CA TYR A 17 34.22 -16.50 13.44
C TYR A 17 33.10 -16.24 14.47
N ASP A 18 32.53 -17.29 15.07
CA ASP A 18 31.49 -17.17 16.08
C ASP A 18 31.99 -16.54 17.39
N GLN A 19 33.23 -16.85 17.80
CA GLN A 19 33.83 -16.19 18.96
C GLN A 19 34.19 -14.73 18.68
N PHE A 20 34.65 -14.43 17.46
CA PHE A 20 34.94 -13.06 17.03
C PHE A 20 33.69 -12.21 16.98
N VAL A 21 32.60 -12.73 16.39
CA VAL A 21 31.28 -12.06 16.31
C VAL A 21 30.69 -11.85 17.71
N ARG A 22 30.80 -12.83 18.61
CA ARG A 22 30.34 -12.69 20.02
C ARG A 22 31.12 -11.61 20.79
N LYS A 23 32.42 -11.45 20.54
CA LYS A 23 33.25 -10.39 21.16
C LYS A 23 32.88 -8.99 20.65
N LEU A 24 32.34 -8.86 19.43
CA LEU A 24 31.87 -7.64 18.84
C LEU A 24 30.38 -7.37 19.13
N ALA A 25 29.70 -8.20 19.93
CA ALA A 25 28.28 -8.05 20.22
C ALA A 25 28.01 -6.75 20.97
N ILE A 26 27.43 -5.80 20.27
CA ILE A 26 26.99 -4.53 20.84
C ILE A 26 25.88 -4.82 21.86
N PRO A 27 25.94 -4.24 23.09
CA PRO A 27 24.88 -4.39 24.07
C PRO A 27 23.50 -4.02 23.48
N ARG A 28 22.48 -4.79 23.82
CA ARG A 28 21.12 -4.61 23.28
C ARG A 28 20.60 -3.17 23.34
N PRO A 29 20.71 -2.42 24.47
CA PRO A 29 20.25 -1.04 24.53
C PRO A 29 21.03 -0.12 23.58
N LEU A 30 22.35 -0.29 23.49
CA LEU A 30 23.18 0.50 22.57
C LEU A 30 22.86 0.18 21.11
N SER A 31 22.65 -1.10 20.78
CA SER A 31 22.19 -1.52 19.44
C SER A 31 20.83 -0.92 19.10
N PHE A 32 19.90 -0.82 20.06
CA PHE A 32 18.60 -0.17 19.84
C PHE A 32 18.78 1.33 19.57
N LEU A 33 19.54 2.03 20.38
CA LEU A 33 19.84 3.46 20.20
C LEU A 33 20.50 3.75 18.84
N LEU A 34 21.50 2.96 18.46
CA LEU A 34 22.17 3.08 17.17
C LEU A 34 21.20 2.86 15.98
N CYS A 35 20.36 1.83 16.05
CA CYS A 35 19.35 1.60 15.00
C CYS A 35 18.34 2.75 14.90
N THR A 36 17.89 3.28 16.03
CA THR A 36 16.97 4.42 16.05
C THR A 36 17.63 5.67 15.49
N ALA A 37 18.88 5.95 15.87
CA ALA A 37 19.65 7.07 15.35
C ALA A 37 19.88 6.95 13.84
N LEU A 38 20.23 5.75 13.34
CA LEU A 38 20.39 5.50 11.90
C LEU A 38 19.09 5.68 11.13
N LEU A 39 17.96 5.16 11.63
CA LEU A 39 16.66 5.35 10.99
C LEU A 39 16.23 6.82 11.00
N ALA A 40 16.47 7.54 12.11
CA ALA A 40 16.25 8.98 12.15
C ALA A 40 17.12 9.72 11.12
N SER A 41 18.39 9.36 11.01
CA SER A 41 19.29 9.93 10.00
C SER A 41 18.79 9.64 8.58
N VAL A 42 18.32 8.42 8.30
CA VAL A 42 17.71 8.07 7.01
C VAL A 42 16.50 8.95 6.73
N PHE A 43 15.62 9.15 7.71
CA PHE A 43 14.46 10.03 7.56
C PHE A 43 14.88 11.46 7.21
N PHE A 44 15.81 12.05 7.98
CA PHE A 44 16.28 13.40 7.72
C PHE A 44 16.98 13.54 6.36
N VAL A 45 17.79 12.57 5.96
CA VAL A 45 18.42 12.54 4.63
C VAL A 45 17.36 12.42 3.54
N ALA A 46 16.37 11.54 3.70
CA ALA A 46 15.26 11.39 2.75
C ALA A 46 14.50 12.70 2.53
N VAL A 47 14.15 13.39 3.62
CA VAL A 47 13.48 14.71 3.55
C VAL A 47 14.42 15.75 2.94
N ARG A 48 15.68 15.83 3.39
CA ARG A 48 16.65 16.83 2.93
C ARG A 48 16.93 16.76 1.43
N ILE A 49 17.05 15.55 0.89
CA ILE A 49 17.23 15.35 -0.56
C ILE A 49 16.02 15.87 -1.32
N ARG A 50 14.80 15.61 -0.84
CA ARG A 50 13.55 16.04 -1.48
C ARG A 50 13.30 17.54 -1.39
N LEU A 51 13.94 18.21 -0.46
CA LEU A 51 13.87 19.67 -0.31
C LEU A 51 14.79 20.42 -1.27
N PHE A 52 15.54 19.74 -2.16
CA PHE A 52 16.49 20.42 -3.07
C PHE A 52 15.79 21.46 -3.96
N ALA A 53 14.57 21.18 -4.42
CA ALA A 53 13.79 22.09 -5.24
C ALA A 53 13.42 23.37 -4.48
N VAL A 54 13.00 23.25 -3.21
CA VAL A 54 12.70 24.40 -2.36
C VAL A 54 13.96 25.25 -2.11
N ILE A 55 15.11 24.60 -1.93
CA ILE A 55 16.38 25.29 -1.68
C ILE A 55 16.84 26.04 -2.92
N THR A 56 16.60 25.47 -4.11
CA THR A 56 17.08 26.04 -5.38
C THR A 56 16.10 27.06 -5.94
N TYR A 57 14.80 26.81 -5.87
CA TYR A 57 13.77 27.57 -6.58
C TYR A 57 12.77 28.27 -5.64
N GLY A 58 12.85 28.03 -4.33
CA GLY A 58 11.88 28.54 -3.37
C GLY A 58 10.67 27.61 -3.19
N ARG A 59 9.66 28.08 -2.43
CA ARG A 59 8.45 27.34 -2.10
C ARG A 59 7.41 27.50 -3.20
N ILE A 60 7.58 26.80 -4.30
CA ILE A 60 6.71 26.83 -5.46
C ILE A 60 6.22 25.43 -5.81
N ILE A 61 5.01 25.36 -6.36
CA ILE A 61 4.44 24.13 -6.94
C ILE A 61 5.04 23.96 -8.34
N HIS A 62 5.42 22.73 -8.68
CA HIS A 62 5.96 22.35 -10.00
C HIS A 62 4.93 21.52 -10.75
N GLU A 63 5.01 21.49 -12.08
CA GLU A 63 4.19 20.70 -12.97
C GLU A 63 2.69 21.07 -12.96
N PHE A 64 1.90 20.51 -13.90
CA PHE A 64 0.49 20.89 -14.08
C PHE A 64 -0.46 20.10 -13.16
N ASP A 65 -0.28 18.80 -12.93
CA ASP A 65 -1.13 18.02 -12.02
C ASP A 65 -1.02 18.51 -10.56
N PRO A 66 0.19 18.80 -10.02
CA PRO A 66 0.35 19.47 -8.74
C PRO A 66 -0.36 20.82 -8.63
N TRP A 67 -0.39 21.63 -9.71
CA TRP A 67 -1.15 22.89 -9.71
C TRP A 67 -2.66 22.67 -9.62
N PHE A 68 -3.19 21.67 -10.34
CA PHE A 68 -4.57 21.28 -10.22
C PHE A 68 -4.90 20.82 -8.80
N ASN A 69 -4.07 19.95 -8.22
CA ASN A 69 -4.22 19.44 -6.86
C ASN A 69 -4.15 20.58 -5.82
N TYR A 70 -3.25 21.54 -6.00
CA TYR A 70 -3.14 22.71 -5.14
C TYR A 70 -4.42 23.57 -5.18
N ARG A 71 -4.91 23.91 -6.38
CA ARG A 71 -6.16 24.63 -6.56
C ARG A 71 -7.35 23.92 -5.89
N ALA A 72 -7.42 22.60 -6.03
CA ALA A 72 -8.45 21.79 -5.40
C ALA A 72 -8.33 21.83 -3.85
N THR A 73 -7.11 21.88 -3.33
CA THR A 73 -6.85 22.01 -1.90
C THR A 73 -7.21 23.40 -1.38
N GLU A 74 -6.87 24.48 -2.09
CA GLU A 74 -7.28 25.83 -1.74
C GLU A 74 -8.80 25.93 -1.62
N TYR A 75 -9.53 25.43 -2.62
CA TYR A 75 -10.99 25.42 -2.58
C TYR A 75 -11.52 24.66 -1.36
N MET A 76 -10.93 23.50 -1.04
CA MET A 76 -11.34 22.71 0.14
C MET A 76 -11.05 23.45 1.46
N VAL A 77 -9.93 24.15 1.57
CA VAL A 77 -9.58 24.95 2.76
C VAL A 77 -10.52 26.12 2.94
N GLU A 78 -10.91 26.80 1.87
CA GLU A 78 -11.79 27.97 1.92
C GLU A 78 -13.27 27.61 2.16
N HIS A 79 -13.74 26.51 1.58
CA HIS A 79 -15.16 26.20 1.53
C HIS A 79 -15.55 24.96 2.34
N GLY A 80 -14.57 24.17 2.76
CA GLY A 80 -14.78 22.91 3.48
C GLY A 80 -15.05 21.70 2.56
N TYR A 81 -14.91 20.50 3.14
CA TYR A 81 -15.00 19.24 2.41
C TYR A 81 -16.39 19.01 1.78
N ALA A 82 -17.49 19.34 2.46
CA ALA A 82 -18.84 19.13 1.94
C ALA A 82 -19.12 19.93 0.65
N LYS A 83 -18.62 21.16 0.56
CA LYS A 83 -18.74 21.96 -0.67
C LYS A 83 -17.79 21.44 -1.75
N PHE A 84 -16.60 20.96 -1.37
CA PHE A 84 -15.66 20.37 -2.30
C PHE A 84 -16.24 19.12 -3.00
N GLU A 85 -16.97 18.25 -2.32
CA GLU A 85 -17.58 17.07 -2.93
C GLU A 85 -18.57 17.43 -4.06
N ALA A 86 -19.26 18.54 -3.94
CA ALA A 86 -20.22 19.02 -4.93
C ALA A 86 -19.61 20.00 -5.94
N TRP A 87 -18.32 20.29 -5.84
CA TRP A 87 -17.70 21.36 -6.62
C TRP A 87 -17.56 21.02 -8.09
N TYR A 88 -18.11 21.90 -8.92
CA TYR A 88 -17.87 21.97 -10.36
C TYR A 88 -16.96 23.17 -10.64
N ASP A 89 -15.79 22.94 -11.24
CA ASP A 89 -14.86 23.99 -11.62
C ASP A 89 -14.99 24.28 -13.12
N ASP A 90 -15.53 25.44 -13.45
CA ASP A 90 -15.71 25.93 -14.82
C ASP A 90 -14.43 26.44 -15.47
N LYS A 91 -13.37 26.62 -14.69
CA LYS A 91 -12.06 27.13 -15.16
C LYS A 91 -11.10 26.00 -15.55
N VAL A 92 -11.32 24.79 -15.07
CA VAL A 92 -10.55 23.60 -15.47
C VAL A 92 -11.09 23.05 -16.78
N TRP A 93 -10.21 22.73 -17.72
CA TRP A 93 -10.57 22.27 -19.08
C TRP A 93 -11.52 23.24 -19.81
N TYR A 94 -11.27 24.53 -19.62
CA TYR A 94 -12.10 25.55 -20.26
C TYR A 94 -12.30 25.31 -21.77
N PRO A 95 -13.53 25.43 -22.33
CA PRO A 95 -14.77 25.89 -21.70
C PRO A 95 -15.63 24.79 -21.05
N LEU A 96 -15.17 23.52 -21.04
CA LEU A 96 -15.98 22.37 -20.64
C LEU A 96 -16.23 22.31 -19.12
N GLY A 97 -15.26 22.71 -18.31
CA GLY A 97 -15.32 22.53 -16.86
C GLY A 97 -15.20 21.08 -16.39
N ARG A 98 -15.15 20.87 -15.10
CA ARG A 98 -15.04 19.54 -14.49
C ARG A 98 -15.71 19.47 -13.13
N HIS A 99 -16.44 18.39 -12.85
CA HIS A 99 -16.82 18.01 -11.49
C HIS A 99 -15.61 17.50 -10.71
N VAL A 100 -14.94 18.38 -9.96
CA VAL A 100 -13.68 18.05 -9.27
C VAL A 100 -13.92 17.06 -8.13
N GLY A 101 -14.89 17.32 -7.26
CA GLY A 101 -15.15 16.53 -6.07
C GLY A 101 -15.54 15.08 -6.34
N SER A 102 -16.21 14.80 -7.47
CA SER A 102 -16.67 13.45 -7.83
C SER A 102 -15.74 12.69 -8.78
N THR A 103 -14.74 13.37 -9.36
CA THR A 103 -13.83 12.78 -10.36
C THR A 103 -12.36 12.77 -9.94
N THR A 104 -12.07 13.13 -8.69
CA THR A 104 -10.72 13.21 -8.13
C THR A 104 -10.62 12.32 -6.89
N TYR A 105 -9.47 11.68 -6.69
CA TYR A 105 -9.16 11.00 -5.44
C TYR A 105 -8.86 12.05 -4.37
N PRO A 106 -9.72 12.25 -3.35
CA PRO A 106 -9.62 13.41 -2.47
C PRO A 106 -8.61 13.24 -1.33
N GLY A 107 -7.93 12.10 -1.23
CA GLY A 107 -7.05 11.78 -0.12
C GLY A 107 -5.87 12.74 0.02
N LEU A 108 -5.30 13.22 -1.10
CA LEU A 108 -4.22 14.21 -1.10
C LEU A 108 -4.71 15.54 -0.51
N GLN A 109 -5.82 16.07 -1.03
CA GLN A 109 -6.42 17.32 -0.62
C GLN A 109 -6.88 17.27 0.85
N LEU A 110 -7.52 16.17 1.26
CA LEU A 110 -7.94 15.94 2.66
C LEU A 110 -6.75 15.89 3.61
N THR A 111 -5.64 15.26 3.19
CA THR A 111 -4.43 15.21 4.01
C THR A 111 -3.81 16.60 4.18
N ALA A 112 -3.71 17.36 3.10
CA ALA A 112 -3.19 18.72 3.14
C ALA A 112 -4.10 19.65 3.95
N TYR A 113 -5.42 19.54 3.78
CA TYR A 113 -6.41 20.27 4.57
C TYR A 113 -6.27 19.97 6.07
N ALA A 114 -6.23 18.68 6.44
CA ALA A 114 -6.08 18.28 7.84
C ALA A 114 -4.74 18.76 8.45
N LEU A 115 -3.65 18.67 7.69
CA LEU A 115 -2.35 19.19 8.12
C LEU A 115 -2.37 20.72 8.28
N HIS A 116 -2.97 21.44 7.34
CA HIS A 116 -3.11 22.89 7.42
C HIS A 116 -3.91 23.31 8.66
N GLU A 117 -5.06 22.68 8.92
CA GLU A 117 -5.86 22.95 10.12
C GLU A 117 -5.09 22.63 11.42
N LEU A 118 -4.38 21.51 11.47
CA LEU A 118 -3.56 21.14 12.63
C LEU A 118 -2.43 22.14 12.88
N LEU A 119 -1.74 22.54 11.81
CA LEU A 119 -0.59 23.45 11.90
C LEU A 119 -1.00 24.88 12.27
N LYS A 120 -2.23 25.32 12.02
CA LYS A 120 -2.73 26.62 12.48
C LYS A 120 -2.53 26.84 13.99
N HIS A 121 -2.58 25.75 14.78
CA HIS A 121 -2.48 25.81 16.24
C HIS A 121 -1.04 25.70 16.77
N VAL A 122 -0.09 25.20 15.98
CA VAL A 122 1.29 24.92 16.41
C VAL A 122 2.28 25.84 15.71
N HIS A 123 2.21 25.90 14.41
CA HIS A 123 3.09 26.71 13.55
C HIS A 123 2.32 27.11 12.28
N PRO A 124 1.64 28.27 12.29
CA PRO A 124 0.82 28.68 11.15
C PRO A 124 1.61 28.69 9.85
N MET A 125 1.11 27.95 8.86
CA MET A 125 1.69 27.86 7.54
C MET A 125 0.63 28.17 6.48
N SER A 126 1.05 28.77 5.36
CA SER A 126 0.18 28.95 4.20
C SER A 126 -0.22 27.59 3.58
N VAL A 127 -1.36 27.55 2.91
CA VAL A 127 -1.78 26.35 2.15
C VAL A 127 -0.70 25.94 1.16
N ASN A 128 -0.08 26.90 0.47
CA ASN A 128 1.03 26.65 -0.44
C ASN A 128 2.20 25.96 0.26
N ASP A 129 2.62 26.45 1.43
CA ASP A 129 3.76 25.87 2.15
C ASP A 129 3.48 24.43 2.60
N VAL A 130 2.25 24.15 3.05
CA VAL A 130 1.83 22.79 3.40
C VAL A 130 1.89 21.87 2.17
N CYS A 131 1.31 22.31 1.05
CA CYS A 131 1.32 21.52 -0.20
C CYS A 131 2.71 21.31 -0.75
N VAL A 132 3.60 22.30 -0.67
CA VAL A 132 4.99 22.21 -1.12
C VAL A 132 5.82 21.24 -0.27
N LEU A 133 5.67 21.28 1.06
CA LEU A 133 6.54 20.51 1.97
C LEU A 133 6.04 19.10 2.25
N MET A 134 4.74 18.86 2.11
CA MET A 134 4.10 17.58 2.43
C MET A 134 4.70 16.39 1.66
N PRO A 135 4.96 16.45 0.33
CA PRO A 135 5.55 15.34 -0.41
C PRO A 135 6.88 14.88 0.18
N ALA A 136 7.76 15.82 0.54
CA ALA A 136 9.07 15.52 1.11
C ALA A 136 8.96 14.81 2.47
N ALA A 137 8.05 15.27 3.34
CA ALA A 137 7.80 14.67 4.64
C ALA A 137 7.27 13.24 4.49
N PHE A 138 6.28 13.03 3.62
CA PHE A 138 5.71 11.70 3.34
C PHE A 138 6.74 10.76 2.69
N GLY A 139 7.63 11.26 1.83
CA GLY A 139 8.75 10.48 1.29
C GLY A 139 9.69 9.96 2.37
N GLY A 140 9.95 10.73 3.42
CA GLY A 140 10.67 10.29 4.62
C GLY A 140 9.90 9.20 5.38
N VAL A 141 8.60 9.40 5.62
CA VAL A 141 7.74 8.41 6.29
C VAL A 141 7.66 7.11 5.52
N ALA A 142 7.50 7.16 4.19
CA ALA A 142 7.50 5.98 3.33
C ALA A 142 8.79 5.17 3.47
N SER A 143 9.94 5.86 3.58
CA SER A 143 11.24 5.21 3.77
C SER A 143 11.29 4.44 5.09
N LEU A 144 10.79 5.01 6.19
CA LEU A 144 10.71 4.33 7.49
C LEU A 144 9.74 3.14 7.46
N LEU A 145 8.59 3.28 6.80
CA LEU A 145 7.61 2.19 6.66
C LEU A 145 8.14 1.03 5.82
N CYS A 146 8.91 1.32 4.77
CA CYS A 146 9.62 0.30 4.00
C CYS A 146 10.62 -0.46 4.88
N GLY A 147 11.38 0.25 5.72
CA GLY A 147 12.26 -0.36 6.71
C GLY A 147 11.50 -1.21 7.73
N ALA A 148 10.36 -0.72 8.23
CA ALA A 148 9.50 -1.47 9.14
C ALA A 148 8.96 -2.76 8.50
N LEU A 149 8.54 -2.71 7.24
CA LEU A 149 8.12 -3.89 6.46
C LEU A 149 9.27 -4.89 6.32
N ALA A 150 10.47 -4.42 5.97
CA ALA A 150 11.65 -5.28 5.85
C ALA A 150 12.00 -5.94 7.19
N TYR A 151 11.90 -5.22 8.31
CA TYR A 151 12.06 -5.80 9.65
C TYR A 151 11.00 -6.86 9.94
N GLU A 152 9.74 -6.58 9.59
CA GLU A 152 8.62 -7.48 9.84
C GLU A 152 8.79 -8.82 9.12
N VAL A 153 9.39 -8.81 7.92
CA VAL A 153 9.62 -10.01 7.11
C VAL A 153 10.90 -10.76 7.52
N THR A 154 11.98 -10.03 7.85
CA THR A 154 13.32 -10.63 8.04
C THR A 154 13.75 -10.75 9.49
N PHE A 155 13.12 -10.03 10.43
CA PHE A 155 13.54 -9.85 11.83
C PHE A 155 14.98 -9.29 11.99
N SER A 156 15.50 -8.68 10.92
CA SER A 156 16.84 -8.11 10.88
C SER A 156 16.81 -6.59 10.91
N ARG A 157 17.45 -6.00 11.92
CA ARG A 157 17.60 -4.54 12.03
C ARG A 157 18.44 -3.98 10.88
N ALA A 158 19.47 -4.72 10.47
CA ALA A 158 20.31 -4.33 9.34
C ALA A 158 19.49 -4.27 8.04
N ALA A 159 18.65 -5.29 7.76
CA ALA A 159 17.77 -5.29 6.61
C ALA A 159 16.77 -4.11 6.64
N ALA A 160 16.23 -3.78 7.82
CA ALA A 160 15.34 -2.63 7.99
C ALA A 160 16.03 -1.31 7.63
N ILE A 161 17.24 -1.09 8.13
CA ILE A 161 18.01 0.14 7.87
C ILE A 161 18.39 0.22 6.38
N CYS A 162 18.86 -0.88 5.78
CA CYS A 162 19.20 -0.93 4.37
C CYS A 162 17.96 -0.64 3.49
N ALA A 163 16.82 -1.28 3.76
CA ALA A 163 15.59 -1.06 3.01
C ALA A 163 15.09 0.39 3.12
N ALA A 164 15.13 0.96 4.33
CA ALA A 164 14.79 2.37 4.54
C ALA A 164 15.74 3.30 3.77
N ALA A 165 17.05 3.02 3.80
CA ALA A 165 18.04 3.82 3.09
C ALA A 165 17.89 3.74 1.57
N PHE A 166 17.66 2.55 1.02
CA PHE A 166 17.37 2.39 -0.42
C PHE A 166 16.10 3.16 -0.82
N MET A 167 15.02 3.02 -0.03
CA MET A 167 13.77 3.73 -0.31
C MET A 167 13.92 5.25 -0.24
N ALA A 168 14.82 5.74 0.62
CA ALA A 168 15.12 7.17 0.76
C ALA A 168 15.71 7.79 -0.52
N VAL A 169 16.51 7.01 -1.28
CA VAL A 169 17.31 7.53 -2.40
C VAL A 169 16.92 6.97 -3.76
N ILE A 170 16.04 5.95 -3.83
CA ILE A 170 15.66 5.35 -5.11
C ILE A 170 14.99 6.38 -6.03
N PRO A 171 15.48 6.57 -7.28
CA PRO A 171 14.97 7.62 -8.16
C PRO A 171 13.48 7.58 -8.40
N ALA A 172 12.89 6.39 -8.61
CA ALA A 172 11.48 6.22 -8.89
C ALA A 172 10.57 6.81 -7.80
N HIS A 173 10.93 6.65 -6.52
CA HIS A 173 10.18 7.24 -5.42
C HIS A 173 10.59 8.70 -5.15
N LEU A 174 11.87 9.01 -5.34
CA LEU A 174 12.38 10.36 -5.15
C LEU A 174 11.66 11.34 -6.07
N MET A 175 11.54 11.03 -7.36
CA MET A 175 10.90 11.87 -8.37
C MET A 175 9.41 12.15 -8.06
N ARG A 176 8.71 11.20 -7.44
CA ARG A 176 7.29 11.34 -7.08
C ARG A 176 7.04 11.94 -5.70
N SER A 177 8.08 12.38 -5.00
CA SER A 177 7.95 12.92 -3.64
C SER A 177 8.87 14.13 -3.38
N VAL A 178 9.30 14.81 -4.43
CA VAL A 178 10.05 16.07 -4.34
C VAL A 178 9.15 17.17 -3.78
N ALA A 179 9.71 18.06 -2.97
CA ALA A 179 8.99 19.22 -2.46
C ALA A 179 8.55 20.12 -3.62
N GLY A 180 7.26 20.49 -3.64
CA GLY A 180 6.63 21.19 -4.77
C GLY A 180 5.97 20.27 -5.80
N GLY A 181 6.33 18.99 -5.85
CA GLY A 181 5.63 17.96 -6.62
C GLY A 181 4.41 17.43 -5.85
N PHE A 182 3.40 18.27 -5.66
CA PHE A 182 2.20 17.99 -4.88
C PHE A 182 1.24 17.09 -5.65
N ASP A 183 1.60 15.81 -5.73
CA ASP A 183 0.83 14.81 -6.47
C ASP A 183 0.45 13.60 -5.61
N ASN A 184 -0.55 12.86 -6.05
CA ASN A 184 -1.19 11.75 -5.33
C ASN A 184 -0.20 10.67 -4.94
N GLU A 185 0.76 10.32 -5.79
CA GLU A 185 1.77 9.30 -5.53
C GLU A 185 2.64 9.62 -4.31
N SER A 186 2.85 10.89 -4.01
CA SER A 186 3.69 11.32 -2.89
C SER A 186 3.22 10.75 -1.54
N ILE A 187 1.90 10.67 -1.34
CA ILE A 187 1.30 10.08 -0.13
C ILE A 187 0.83 8.64 -0.34
N ALA A 188 0.45 8.27 -1.57
CA ALA A 188 -0.03 6.93 -1.91
C ALA A 188 1.03 5.86 -1.63
N VAL A 189 2.30 6.11 -1.96
CA VAL A 189 3.42 5.19 -1.67
C VAL A 189 3.57 4.98 -0.16
N THR A 190 3.35 6.01 0.64
CA THR A 190 3.34 5.91 2.11
C THR A 190 2.20 4.99 2.59
N ALA A 191 1.00 5.19 2.06
CA ALA A 191 -0.17 4.35 2.37
C ALA A 191 0.03 2.90 1.94
N LEU A 192 0.64 2.67 0.78
CA LEU A 192 1.01 1.35 0.25
C LEU A 192 1.99 0.64 1.20
N CYS A 193 3.08 1.30 1.58
CA CYS A 193 4.06 0.74 2.51
C CYS A 193 3.43 0.43 3.88
N ALA A 194 2.57 1.33 4.40
CA ALA A 194 1.84 1.12 5.64
C ALA A 194 0.93 -0.10 5.55
N THR A 195 0.18 -0.25 4.45
CA THR A 195 -0.74 -1.37 4.24
C THR A 195 0.01 -2.70 4.22
N PHE A 196 1.10 -2.82 3.47
CA PHE A 196 1.88 -4.06 3.43
C PHE A 196 2.59 -4.37 4.75
N TYR A 197 3.11 -3.35 5.45
CA TYR A 197 3.68 -3.52 6.78
C TYR A 197 2.63 -4.07 7.77
N LEU A 198 1.47 -3.45 7.83
CA LEU A 198 0.39 -3.85 8.73
C LEU A 198 -0.19 -5.22 8.38
N TRP A 199 -0.25 -5.55 7.08
CA TRP A 199 -0.63 -6.88 6.61
C TRP A 199 0.35 -7.96 7.09
N ALA A 200 1.65 -7.77 6.87
CA ALA A 200 2.67 -8.71 7.32
C ALA A 200 2.62 -8.89 8.85
N ARG A 201 2.45 -7.79 9.60
CA ARG A 201 2.34 -7.80 11.05
C ARG A 201 1.07 -8.51 11.54
N ALA A 202 -0.07 -8.35 10.87
CA ALA A 202 -1.32 -9.01 11.22
C ALA A 202 -1.24 -10.55 11.16
N LEU A 203 -0.33 -11.08 10.33
CA LEU A 203 -0.11 -12.52 10.17
C LEU A 203 0.86 -13.11 11.22
N ARG A 204 1.45 -12.33 12.12
CA ARG A 204 2.41 -12.85 13.12
C ARG A 204 1.78 -13.76 14.14
N SER A 205 0.69 -13.33 14.74
CA SER A 205 0.04 -14.05 15.85
C SER A 205 -1.45 -13.78 15.88
N ASP A 206 -2.15 -14.59 16.65
CA ASP A 206 -3.59 -14.36 16.88
C ASP A 206 -3.87 -13.06 17.64
N ALA A 207 -2.94 -12.59 18.47
CA ALA A 207 -3.08 -11.31 19.18
C ALA A 207 -2.85 -10.09 18.28
N ALA A 208 -2.31 -10.27 17.06
CA ALA A 208 -2.01 -9.17 16.13
C ALA A 208 -3.22 -8.67 15.32
N TRP A 209 -4.45 -9.09 15.65
CA TRP A 209 -5.68 -8.65 14.98
C TRP A 209 -5.90 -7.13 14.91
N PRO A 210 -5.42 -6.29 15.86
CA PRO A 210 -5.55 -4.84 15.69
C PRO A 210 -4.77 -4.31 14.50
N SER A 211 -3.63 -4.96 14.15
CA SER A 211 -2.88 -4.62 12.94
C SER A 211 -3.70 -4.90 11.66
N ALA A 212 -4.60 -5.88 11.67
CA ALA A 212 -5.50 -6.14 10.54
C ALA A 212 -6.55 -5.03 10.38
N LEU A 213 -7.09 -4.50 11.47
CA LEU A 213 -7.98 -3.33 11.43
C LEU A 213 -7.26 -2.11 10.86
N LEU A 214 -6.08 -1.82 11.39
CA LEU A 214 -5.25 -0.70 10.91
C LEU A 214 -4.84 -0.90 9.45
N CYS A 215 -4.59 -2.16 9.03
CA CYS A 215 -4.34 -2.49 7.62
C CYS A 215 -5.53 -2.15 6.72
N GLY A 216 -6.76 -2.45 7.16
CA GLY A 216 -7.99 -2.06 6.47
C GLY A 216 -8.14 -0.54 6.34
N LEU A 217 -7.84 0.20 7.41
CA LEU A 217 -7.86 1.67 7.39
C LEU A 217 -6.76 2.26 6.51
N ALA A 218 -5.53 1.71 6.58
CA ALA A 218 -4.43 2.14 5.70
C ALA A 218 -4.76 1.88 4.23
N TYR A 219 -5.40 0.74 3.92
CA TYR A 219 -5.88 0.45 2.59
C TYR A 219 -7.03 1.39 2.16
N ALA A 220 -7.99 1.68 3.01
CA ALA A 220 -9.04 2.66 2.72
C ALA A 220 -8.46 4.06 2.42
N TYR A 221 -7.44 4.46 3.16
CA TYR A 221 -6.68 5.69 2.88
C TYR A 221 -5.96 5.60 1.53
N MET A 222 -5.33 4.46 1.21
CA MET A 222 -4.72 4.23 -0.10
C MET A 222 -5.74 4.40 -1.24
N VAL A 223 -6.95 3.85 -1.09
CA VAL A 223 -8.06 4.02 -2.05
C VAL A 223 -8.45 5.48 -2.22
N ALA A 224 -8.51 6.22 -1.11
CA ALA A 224 -8.83 7.66 -1.16
C ALA A 224 -7.74 8.50 -1.85
N THR A 225 -6.51 7.99 -1.95
CA THR A 225 -5.38 8.76 -2.48
C THR A 225 -5.09 8.50 -3.96
N TRP A 226 -5.24 7.26 -4.45
CA TRP A 226 -4.72 6.94 -5.79
C TRP A 226 -5.32 5.66 -6.38
N GLY A 227 -5.56 5.66 -7.69
CA GLY A 227 -6.07 4.49 -8.42
C GLY A 227 -5.18 3.24 -8.38
N GLY A 228 -3.90 3.38 -8.01
CA GLY A 228 -2.98 2.26 -7.78
C GLY A 228 -3.35 1.36 -6.59
N TYR A 229 -4.42 1.66 -5.85
CA TYR A 229 -4.95 0.79 -4.80
C TYR A 229 -5.29 -0.62 -5.31
N LEU A 230 -5.63 -0.77 -6.59
CA LEU A 230 -5.90 -2.06 -7.23
C LEU A 230 -4.71 -3.02 -7.13
N PHE A 231 -3.50 -2.49 -7.25
CA PHE A 231 -2.28 -3.29 -7.06
C PHE A 231 -2.20 -3.84 -5.63
N VAL A 232 -2.43 -2.99 -4.63
CA VAL A 232 -2.38 -3.39 -3.21
C VAL A 232 -3.45 -4.43 -2.90
N LEU A 233 -4.67 -4.22 -3.39
CA LEU A 233 -5.80 -5.13 -3.24
C LEU A 233 -5.47 -6.53 -3.77
N ASN A 234 -5.02 -6.59 -5.02
CA ASN A 234 -4.74 -7.85 -5.70
C ASN A 234 -3.50 -8.55 -5.12
N MET A 235 -2.46 -7.82 -4.72
CA MET A 235 -1.27 -8.42 -4.10
C MET A 235 -1.57 -9.07 -2.76
N ILE A 236 -2.38 -8.45 -1.90
CA ILE A 236 -2.81 -9.06 -0.63
C ILE A 236 -3.70 -10.28 -0.90
N GLY A 237 -4.63 -10.17 -1.85
CA GLY A 237 -5.46 -11.29 -2.29
C GLY A 237 -4.63 -12.47 -2.80
N ALA A 238 -3.69 -12.22 -3.70
CA ALA A 238 -2.79 -13.23 -4.25
C ALA A 238 -1.90 -13.87 -3.18
N HIS A 239 -1.35 -13.09 -2.24
CA HIS A 239 -0.57 -13.61 -1.13
C HIS A 239 -1.40 -14.53 -0.22
N ALA A 240 -2.64 -14.13 0.13
CA ALA A 240 -3.53 -14.95 0.94
C ALA A 240 -3.91 -16.26 0.22
N LEU A 241 -4.21 -16.18 -1.08
CA LEU A 241 -4.47 -17.36 -1.92
C LEU A 241 -3.26 -18.28 -1.98
N ALA A 242 -2.06 -17.74 -2.19
CA ALA A 242 -0.82 -18.53 -2.20
C ALA A 242 -0.62 -19.28 -0.88
N LEU A 243 -0.88 -18.65 0.27
CA LEU A 243 -0.80 -19.31 1.57
C LEU A 243 -1.82 -20.47 1.69
N VAL A 244 -3.03 -20.30 1.16
CA VAL A 244 -4.04 -21.37 1.13
C VAL A 244 -3.59 -22.52 0.24
N LEU A 245 -3.11 -22.25 -0.97
CA LEU A 245 -2.64 -23.27 -1.93
C LEU A 245 -1.43 -24.04 -1.41
N LEU A 246 -0.56 -23.40 -0.64
CA LEU A 246 0.58 -24.02 0.05
C LEU A 246 0.17 -24.77 1.33
N GLY A 247 -1.13 -24.94 1.60
CA GLY A 247 -1.63 -25.64 2.79
C GLY A 247 -1.42 -24.90 4.11
N ARG A 248 -1.11 -23.61 4.06
CA ARG A 248 -0.84 -22.77 5.24
C ARG A 248 -2.08 -22.00 5.73
N PHE A 249 -3.29 -22.51 5.45
CA PHE A 249 -4.49 -21.92 6.02
C PHE A 249 -4.44 -21.95 7.55
N SER A 250 -4.82 -20.85 8.19
CA SER A 250 -4.84 -20.71 9.64
C SER A 250 -5.92 -19.72 10.07
N ARG A 251 -6.40 -19.86 11.33
CA ARG A 251 -7.37 -18.93 11.91
C ARG A 251 -6.89 -17.46 11.87
N LYS A 252 -5.57 -17.24 12.07
CA LYS A 252 -5.00 -15.89 11.99
C LYS A 252 -5.07 -15.32 10.56
N LEU A 253 -4.80 -16.13 9.52
CA LEU A 253 -4.92 -15.69 8.12
C LEU A 253 -6.37 -15.33 7.80
N TRP A 254 -7.33 -16.20 8.14
CA TRP A 254 -8.76 -15.94 7.98
C TRP A 254 -9.18 -14.64 8.65
N ARG A 255 -8.80 -14.43 9.92
CA ARG A 255 -9.19 -13.24 10.69
C ARG A 255 -8.54 -11.97 10.14
N ALA A 256 -7.23 -12.02 9.84
CA ALA A 256 -6.49 -10.89 9.29
C ALA A 256 -7.07 -10.45 7.94
N TYR A 257 -7.33 -11.40 7.05
CA TYR A 257 -7.91 -11.10 5.75
C TYR A 257 -9.34 -10.58 5.86
N SER A 258 -10.17 -11.22 6.70
CA SER A 258 -11.57 -10.80 6.88
C SER A 258 -11.68 -9.38 7.42
N LEU A 259 -10.89 -9.03 8.44
CA LEU A 259 -10.91 -7.68 9.02
C LEU A 259 -10.40 -6.64 8.01
N TRP A 260 -9.25 -6.93 7.38
CA TRP A 260 -8.70 -6.04 6.35
C TRP A 260 -9.67 -5.84 5.19
N PHE A 261 -10.22 -6.93 4.64
CA PHE A 261 -11.09 -6.87 3.46
C PHE A 261 -12.39 -6.13 3.75
N VAL A 262 -13.07 -6.44 4.87
CA VAL A 262 -14.35 -5.80 5.22
C VAL A 262 -14.15 -4.31 5.49
N ILE A 263 -13.16 -3.93 6.30
CA ILE A 263 -12.92 -2.51 6.64
C ILE A 263 -12.42 -1.75 5.41
N GLY A 264 -11.48 -2.35 4.67
CA GLY A 264 -10.94 -1.73 3.48
C GLY A 264 -11.96 -1.54 2.38
N THR A 265 -12.81 -2.55 2.12
CA THR A 265 -13.89 -2.47 1.14
C THR A 265 -14.97 -1.46 1.57
N ALA A 266 -15.38 -1.47 2.85
CA ALA A 266 -16.30 -0.47 3.38
C ALA A 266 -15.71 0.94 3.24
N GLY A 267 -14.44 1.13 3.57
CA GLY A 267 -13.75 2.41 3.39
C GLY A 267 -13.63 2.85 1.92
N ALA A 268 -13.48 1.91 0.99
CA ALA A 268 -13.47 2.19 -0.44
C ALA A 268 -14.85 2.64 -0.96
N MET A 269 -15.91 1.94 -0.53
CA MET A 269 -17.28 2.18 -1.01
C MET A 269 -17.97 3.37 -0.33
N LEU A 270 -17.71 3.60 0.95
CA LEU A 270 -18.41 4.60 1.78
C LEU A 270 -17.52 5.78 2.16
N GLY A 271 -16.22 5.66 1.96
CA GLY A 271 -15.23 6.67 2.33
C GLY A 271 -15.17 7.86 1.35
N PRO A 272 -14.13 8.68 1.47
CA PRO A 272 -14.01 9.91 0.65
C PRO A 272 -13.98 9.66 -0.86
N ALA A 273 -13.51 8.50 -1.32
CA ALA A 273 -13.48 8.16 -2.75
C ALA A 273 -14.78 7.51 -3.27
N ARG A 274 -15.87 7.51 -2.49
CA ARG A 274 -17.15 6.84 -2.83
C ARG A 274 -17.73 7.18 -4.19
N TYR A 275 -17.59 8.42 -4.64
CA TYR A 275 -18.11 8.85 -5.95
C TYR A 275 -17.27 8.30 -7.11
N LEU A 276 -15.99 8.05 -6.89
CA LEU A 276 -15.07 7.54 -7.90
C LEU A 276 -15.03 6.01 -7.92
N VAL A 277 -15.03 5.40 -6.74
CA VAL A 277 -14.92 3.95 -6.57
C VAL A 277 -16.29 3.28 -6.45
N GLY A 278 -17.16 3.80 -5.56
CA GLY A 278 -18.54 3.32 -5.41
C GLY A 278 -18.64 1.80 -5.28
N TRP A 279 -19.41 1.17 -6.14
CA TRP A 279 -19.65 -0.27 -6.16
C TRP A 279 -18.59 -1.09 -6.91
N GLN A 280 -17.54 -0.48 -7.46
CA GLN A 280 -16.48 -1.18 -8.20
C GLN A 280 -15.87 -2.38 -7.46
N PRO A 281 -15.68 -2.36 -6.11
CA PRO A 281 -15.13 -3.51 -5.40
C PRO A 281 -15.91 -4.82 -5.60
N VAL A 282 -17.18 -4.75 -5.96
CA VAL A 282 -18.05 -5.92 -6.20
C VAL A 282 -18.49 -6.06 -7.66
N GLN A 283 -18.25 -5.07 -8.50
CA GLN A 283 -18.66 -5.05 -9.92
C GLN A 283 -17.49 -5.18 -10.88
N SER A 284 -16.30 -4.70 -10.51
CA SER A 284 -15.13 -4.74 -11.39
C SER A 284 -14.49 -6.12 -11.40
N MET A 285 -14.29 -6.70 -12.59
CA MET A 285 -13.59 -7.97 -12.76
C MET A 285 -12.17 -7.95 -12.16
N GLU A 286 -11.54 -6.78 -12.12
CA GLU A 286 -10.20 -6.59 -11.55
C GLU A 286 -10.16 -6.74 -10.03
N GLN A 287 -11.31 -6.60 -9.37
CA GLN A 287 -11.45 -6.64 -7.91
C GLN A 287 -12.15 -7.92 -7.41
N LEU A 288 -12.68 -8.75 -8.32
CA LEU A 288 -13.33 -10.00 -7.95
C LEU A 288 -12.38 -11.04 -7.34
N GLY A 289 -11.12 -11.07 -7.74
CA GLY A 289 -10.14 -12.01 -7.21
C GLY A 289 -10.05 -11.97 -5.68
N PRO A 290 -9.78 -10.82 -5.06
CA PRO A 290 -9.80 -10.65 -3.60
C PRO A 290 -11.14 -10.99 -2.93
N LEU A 291 -12.27 -10.70 -3.57
CA LEU A 291 -13.59 -11.08 -3.07
C LEU A 291 -13.77 -12.62 -3.07
N LEU A 292 -13.34 -13.32 -4.12
CA LEU A 292 -13.37 -14.78 -4.18
C LEU A 292 -12.45 -15.40 -3.12
N VAL A 293 -11.28 -14.81 -2.87
CA VAL A 293 -10.38 -15.24 -1.77
C VAL A 293 -11.07 -15.04 -0.43
N PHE A 294 -11.78 -13.93 -0.22
CA PHE A 294 -12.57 -13.71 1.00
C PHE A 294 -13.59 -14.83 1.19
N GLY A 295 -14.42 -15.13 0.18
CA GLY A 295 -15.40 -16.23 0.22
C GLY A 295 -14.75 -17.59 0.51
N THR A 296 -13.63 -17.89 -0.15
CA THR A 296 -12.86 -19.12 0.07
C THR A 296 -12.40 -19.26 1.51
N LEU A 297 -11.86 -18.19 2.10
CA LEU A 297 -11.42 -18.20 3.51
C LEU A 297 -12.60 -18.37 4.48
N GLN A 298 -13.76 -17.78 4.19
CA GLN A 298 -14.98 -18.01 5.00
C GLN A 298 -15.42 -19.48 4.92
N GLY A 299 -15.44 -20.07 3.71
CA GLY A 299 -15.78 -21.47 3.51
C GLY A 299 -14.82 -22.43 4.23
N LEU A 300 -13.51 -22.17 4.15
CA LEU A 300 -12.49 -22.96 4.87
C LEU A 300 -12.65 -22.86 6.39
N GLN A 301 -12.96 -21.69 6.93
CA GLN A 301 -13.20 -21.50 8.34
C GLN A 301 -14.47 -22.20 8.81
N LEU A 302 -15.55 -22.12 8.01
CA LEU A 302 -16.80 -22.83 8.27
C LEU A 302 -16.57 -24.35 8.28
N ALA A 303 -15.91 -24.89 7.26
CA ALA A 303 -15.57 -26.31 7.19
C ALA A 303 -14.73 -26.77 8.39
N ALA A 304 -13.76 -25.95 8.81
CA ALA A 304 -12.93 -26.23 9.98
C ALA A 304 -13.74 -26.17 11.31
N ALA A 305 -14.74 -25.30 11.39
CA ALA A 305 -15.64 -25.23 12.56
C ALA A 305 -16.57 -26.45 12.63
N LEU A 306 -17.19 -26.81 11.48
CA LEU A 306 -18.05 -27.98 11.37
C LEU A 306 -17.29 -29.31 11.62
N ALA A 307 -16.08 -29.45 11.07
CA ALA A 307 -15.26 -30.64 11.30
C ALA A 307 -14.92 -30.84 12.78
N ARG A 308 -14.67 -29.76 13.51
CA ARG A 308 -14.46 -29.81 14.98
C ARG A 308 -15.75 -30.15 15.75
N ALA A 309 -16.88 -29.55 15.37
CA ALA A 309 -18.16 -29.78 16.02
C ALA A 309 -18.68 -31.21 15.81
N LEU A 310 -18.36 -31.84 14.69
CA LEU A 310 -18.72 -33.17 14.30
C LEU A 310 -17.63 -34.22 14.64
N GLU A 311 -16.53 -33.79 15.29
CA GLU A 311 -15.39 -34.64 15.67
C GLU A 311 -14.86 -35.51 14.54
N LEU A 312 -14.81 -34.93 13.31
CA LEU A 312 -14.41 -35.65 12.11
C LEU A 312 -12.89 -35.93 12.11
N ASP A 313 -12.54 -37.11 11.60
CA ASP A 313 -11.16 -37.44 11.29
C ASP A 313 -10.60 -36.59 10.14
N THR A 314 -9.28 -36.64 9.92
CA THR A 314 -8.60 -35.84 8.89
C THR A 314 -9.11 -36.08 7.47
N ALA A 315 -9.48 -37.31 7.14
CA ALA A 315 -9.96 -37.67 5.79
C ALA A 315 -11.37 -37.09 5.57
N ARG A 316 -12.29 -37.31 6.50
CA ARG A 316 -13.65 -36.75 6.44
C ARG A 316 -13.66 -35.22 6.49
N ALA A 317 -12.78 -34.60 7.30
CA ALA A 317 -12.60 -33.16 7.32
C ALA A 317 -12.10 -32.61 5.98
N ALA A 318 -11.24 -33.33 5.27
CA ALA A 318 -10.81 -32.95 3.91
C ALA A 318 -11.96 -32.99 2.90
N VAL A 319 -12.77 -34.06 2.92
CA VAL A 319 -13.98 -34.19 2.08
C VAL A 319 -14.95 -33.04 2.39
N LEU A 320 -15.21 -32.77 3.67
CA LEU A 320 -16.11 -31.67 4.07
C LEU A 320 -15.63 -30.31 3.54
N ARG A 321 -14.31 -30.05 3.53
CA ARG A 321 -13.77 -28.80 2.94
C ARG A 321 -14.13 -28.66 1.48
N VAL A 322 -13.95 -29.72 0.70
CA VAL A 322 -14.30 -29.72 -0.72
C VAL A 322 -15.80 -29.51 -0.92
N GLN A 323 -16.63 -30.20 -0.13
CA GLN A 323 -18.09 -30.04 -0.18
C GLN A 323 -18.55 -28.62 0.16
N VAL A 324 -18.03 -28.03 1.25
CA VAL A 324 -18.39 -26.66 1.66
C VAL A 324 -17.97 -25.64 0.62
N LEU A 325 -16.74 -25.76 0.07
CA LEU A 325 -16.26 -24.85 -0.96
C LEU A 325 -17.04 -25.03 -2.28
N GLY A 326 -17.32 -26.27 -2.68
CA GLY A 326 -18.08 -26.57 -3.89
C GLY A 326 -19.52 -26.10 -3.80
N ALA A 327 -20.22 -26.42 -2.69
CA ALA A 327 -21.58 -25.97 -2.47
C ALA A 327 -21.66 -24.43 -2.34
N GLY A 328 -20.75 -23.82 -1.61
CA GLY A 328 -20.68 -22.36 -1.46
C GLY A 328 -20.42 -21.65 -2.77
N GLY A 329 -19.48 -22.16 -3.59
CA GLY A 329 -19.21 -21.65 -4.93
C GLY A 329 -20.39 -21.79 -5.90
N LEU A 330 -21.07 -22.96 -5.88
CA LEU A 330 -22.26 -23.18 -6.68
C LEU A 330 -23.40 -22.25 -6.28
N LEU A 331 -23.68 -22.11 -4.98
CA LEU A 331 -24.72 -21.20 -4.48
C LEU A 331 -24.41 -19.76 -4.85
N ALA A 332 -23.15 -19.31 -4.72
CA ALA A 332 -22.73 -17.97 -5.12
C ALA A 332 -22.91 -17.75 -6.64
N ALA A 333 -22.57 -18.73 -7.47
CA ALA A 333 -22.74 -18.67 -8.92
C ALA A 333 -24.24 -18.61 -9.30
N LEU A 334 -25.07 -19.46 -8.68
CA LEU A 334 -26.52 -19.45 -8.92
C LEU A 334 -27.16 -18.13 -8.44
N ALA A 335 -26.77 -17.64 -7.26
CA ALA A 335 -27.26 -16.36 -6.76
C ALA A 335 -26.85 -15.21 -7.70
N ALA A 336 -25.61 -15.20 -8.18
CA ALA A 336 -25.15 -14.22 -9.15
C ALA A 336 -25.97 -14.31 -10.47
N ALA A 337 -26.18 -15.51 -11.02
CA ALA A 337 -26.93 -15.70 -12.24
C ALA A 337 -28.42 -15.28 -12.15
N VAL A 338 -29.02 -15.41 -10.97
CA VAL A 338 -30.45 -15.10 -10.76
C VAL A 338 -30.66 -13.65 -10.31
N LEU A 339 -29.77 -13.12 -9.46
CA LEU A 339 -29.99 -11.83 -8.79
C LEU A 339 -29.25 -10.66 -9.46
N LEU A 340 -28.17 -10.93 -10.21
CA LEU A 340 -27.40 -9.86 -10.83
C LEU A 340 -27.84 -9.65 -12.28
N PRO A 341 -27.98 -8.38 -12.73
CA PRO A 341 -28.16 -8.08 -14.15
C PRO A 341 -27.02 -8.64 -15.01
N SER A 342 -27.31 -8.93 -16.27
CA SER A 342 -26.29 -9.48 -17.20
C SER A 342 -25.08 -8.58 -17.44
N ASP A 343 -25.26 -7.29 -17.23
CA ASP A 343 -24.25 -6.22 -17.34
C ASP A 343 -23.68 -5.77 -15.99
N PHE A 344 -24.00 -6.49 -14.89
CA PHE A 344 -23.53 -6.14 -13.55
C PHE A 344 -21.99 -6.12 -13.45
N LEU A 345 -21.33 -7.08 -14.09
CA LEU A 345 -19.90 -7.10 -14.18
C LEU A 345 -19.43 -6.24 -15.35
N GLY A 346 -18.79 -5.14 -15.03
CA GLY A 346 -18.19 -4.24 -16.03
C GLY A 346 -17.08 -4.94 -16.85
N PRO A 347 -16.76 -4.43 -18.04
CA PRO A 347 -15.64 -4.94 -18.83
C PRO A 347 -14.30 -4.72 -18.09
N LEU A 348 -13.28 -5.51 -18.47
CA LEU A 348 -11.90 -5.25 -18.03
C LEU A 348 -11.50 -3.82 -18.43
N SER A 349 -10.86 -3.11 -17.51
CA SER A 349 -10.40 -1.75 -17.79
C SER A 349 -9.41 -1.74 -18.96
N ALA A 350 -9.33 -0.60 -19.66
CA ALA A 350 -8.39 -0.42 -20.76
C ALA A 350 -6.93 -0.65 -20.30
N ARG A 351 -6.61 -0.28 -19.06
CA ARG A 351 -5.27 -0.48 -18.46
C ARG A 351 -4.89 -1.94 -18.30
N VAL A 352 -5.80 -2.78 -17.80
CA VAL A 352 -5.53 -4.23 -17.69
C VAL A 352 -5.52 -4.88 -19.06
N ARG A 353 -6.41 -4.46 -19.97
CA ARG A 353 -6.42 -4.93 -21.35
C ARG A 353 -5.11 -4.61 -22.07
N SER A 354 -4.53 -3.44 -21.87
CA SER A 354 -3.26 -3.02 -22.52
C SER A 354 -2.03 -3.84 -22.06
N LEU A 355 -2.11 -4.54 -20.91
CA LEU A 355 -1.05 -5.47 -20.49
C LEU A 355 -0.96 -6.72 -21.38
N PHE A 356 -2.05 -7.08 -22.06
CA PHE A 356 -2.14 -8.31 -22.87
C PHE A 356 -2.33 -8.06 -24.36
N ILE A 357 -2.83 -6.90 -24.72
CA ILE A 357 -3.14 -6.53 -26.11
C ILE A 357 -2.46 -5.19 -26.40
N ALA A 358 -1.64 -5.15 -27.46
CA ALA A 358 -1.02 -3.91 -27.92
C ALA A 358 -2.09 -2.82 -28.13
N HIS A 359 -1.78 -1.60 -27.69
CA HIS A 359 -2.70 -0.48 -27.75
C HIS A 359 -3.18 -0.25 -29.19
N THR A 360 -4.46 -0.47 -29.44
CA THR A 360 -5.05 -0.08 -30.71
C THR A 360 -5.16 1.46 -30.72
N ARG A 361 -4.48 2.10 -31.66
CA ARG A 361 -4.62 3.55 -31.86
C ARG A 361 -6.11 3.86 -32.05
N THR A 362 -6.58 4.86 -31.30
CA THR A 362 -7.99 5.26 -31.34
C THR A 362 -8.34 6.04 -32.60
N GLY A 363 -7.31 6.47 -33.36
CA GLY A 363 -7.45 7.37 -34.52
C GLY A 363 -7.68 8.83 -34.11
N ASN A 364 -7.77 9.13 -32.82
CA ASN A 364 -7.84 10.49 -32.30
C ASN A 364 -6.41 10.91 -31.84
N PRO A 365 -5.76 11.86 -32.55
CA PRO A 365 -4.39 12.27 -32.24
C PRO A 365 -4.22 12.79 -30.79
N LEU A 366 -5.24 13.43 -30.22
CA LEU A 366 -5.21 13.93 -28.85
C LEU A 366 -5.24 12.79 -27.83
N VAL A 367 -6.09 11.80 -28.05
CA VAL A 367 -6.17 10.63 -27.17
C VAL A 367 -4.90 9.79 -27.29
N ASP A 368 -4.41 9.60 -28.51
CA ASP A 368 -3.20 8.80 -28.76
C ASP A 368 -1.93 9.50 -28.25
N SER A 369 -1.91 10.83 -28.16
CA SER A 369 -0.77 11.60 -27.62
C SER A 369 -0.62 11.54 -26.10
N VAL A 370 -1.70 11.29 -25.38
CA VAL A 370 -1.71 11.18 -23.91
C VAL A 370 -1.80 9.73 -23.42
N ALA A 371 -1.87 8.75 -24.35
CA ALA A 371 -1.81 7.34 -23.99
C ALA A 371 -0.41 7.01 -23.48
N GLU A 372 -0.33 6.62 -22.22
CA GLU A 372 0.90 6.08 -21.64
C GLU A 372 1.20 4.72 -22.31
N HIS A 373 2.37 4.59 -22.93
CA HIS A 373 2.85 3.40 -23.65
C HIS A 373 3.61 2.47 -22.69
#